data_37bcc2a4f093b1ae75626d10310c710f
#
_entry.id   37bcc2a4f093b1ae75626d10310c710f
#
_cell.length_a   1.000
_cell.length_b   1.000
_cell.length_c   1.000
_cell.angle_alpha   90.00
_cell.angle_beta   90.00
_cell.angle_gamma   90.00
#
_symmetry.space_group_name_H-M   'P 1'
#
loop_
_entity.id
_entity.type
_entity.pdbx_description
1 polymer ?
#
loop_
_entity_poly.entity_id
_entity_poly.type
_entity_poly.pdbx_seq_one_letter_code
_entity_poly.pdbx_strand_id
1 'polypeptide(L)'
;AADASAAPQGWAHASPRDEIAPAFSFEPQGGRDGGMRLIIQADGREGLQGRWQKAFPVQGGKRYRFAAYRRAEGVPLTRRSLFARIVWQDEAGRSVPTEEPGPDGVLVGWRPTAEPEYPSDRETDAAGWTEVSGSYRSPLKAARAVVELHLQWAPSGRAEWSGVSFAETAAPAGRKARLAAVHFRPK
;
A
#
# COMPACT_ATOMS: atom_id res chain seq x y z
N ALA A 1 18.09 0.98 25.44
CA ALA A 1 16.72 1.01 24.94
C ALA A 1 16.72 1.97 23.75
N ALA A 2 16.41 1.49 22.55
CA ALA A 2 16.23 2.35 21.39
C ALA A 2 14.99 3.22 21.61
N ASP A 3 15.12 4.50 21.30
CA ASP A 3 14.03 5.46 21.40
C ASP A 3 12.89 5.00 20.47
N ALA A 4 11.79 4.52 21.05
CA ALA A 4 10.63 3.99 20.30
C ALA A 4 9.90 5.06 19.47
N SER A 5 10.31 6.33 19.58
CA SER A 5 9.73 7.46 18.85
C SER A 5 10.45 7.80 17.55
N ALA A 6 11.66 7.28 17.31
CA ALA A 6 12.43 7.57 16.10
C ALA A 6 12.00 6.63 14.96
N ALA A 7 11.42 7.19 13.90
CA ALA A 7 11.15 6.42 12.67
C ALA A 7 12.46 6.08 11.93
N PRO A 8 12.55 4.90 11.26
CA PRO A 8 13.74 4.59 10.47
C PRO A 8 13.85 5.52 9.27
N GLN A 9 15.08 5.69 8.76
CA GLN A 9 15.38 6.66 7.70
C GLN A 9 14.41 6.56 6.50
N GLY A 10 13.78 7.68 6.19
CA GLY A 10 12.84 7.82 5.08
C GLY A 10 11.45 7.26 5.34
N TRP A 11 11.17 6.70 6.53
CA TRP A 11 9.85 6.29 6.96
C TRP A 11 9.24 7.32 7.92
N ALA A 12 7.92 7.43 7.87
CA ALA A 12 7.12 8.14 8.84
C ALA A 12 5.89 7.29 9.18
N HIS A 13 5.35 7.46 10.37
CA HIS A 13 4.06 6.90 10.71
C HIS A 13 2.99 7.99 10.72
N ALA A 14 1.74 7.61 10.48
CA ALA A 14 0.62 8.53 10.49
C ALA A 14 -0.68 7.82 10.89
N SER A 15 -1.58 8.59 11.46
CA SER A 15 -2.97 8.25 11.71
C SER A 15 -3.86 9.37 11.22
N PRO A 16 -5.13 9.13 10.83
CA PRO A 16 -6.06 10.19 10.47
C PRO A 16 -6.31 11.20 11.60
N ARG A 17 -6.22 10.75 12.85
CA ARG A 17 -6.34 11.56 14.07
C ARG A 17 -5.53 10.89 15.19
N ASP A 18 -5.00 11.67 16.10
CA ASP A 18 -4.15 11.18 17.20
C ASP A 18 -4.93 10.25 18.15
N GLU A 19 -6.21 10.50 18.36
CA GLU A 19 -7.06 9.71 19.28
C GLU A 19 -7.25 8.25 18.83
N ILE A 20 -7.12 7.99 17.52
CA ILE A 20 -7.25 6.64 16.96
C ILE A 20 -5.91 6.08 16.47
N ALA A 21 -4.81 6.71 16.85
CA ALA A 21 -3.48 6.22 16.50
C ALA A 21 -3.16 4.94 17.29
N PRO A 22 -2.73 3.85 16.61
CA PRO A 22 -2.10 2.71 17.26
C PRO A 22 -0.66 3.05 17.67
N ALA A 23 -0.01 2.16 18.41
CA ALA A 23 1.41 2.28 18.68
C ALA A 23 2.24 1.89 17.45
N PHE A 24 3.32 2.65 17.22
CA PHE A 24 4.28 2.40 16.15
C PHE A 24 5.66 2.11 16.74
N SER A 25 6.33 1.12 16.21
CA SER A 25 7.72 0.83 16.54
C SER A 25 8.42 0.18 15.36
N PHE A 26 9.74 0.09 15.41
CA PHE A 26 10.53 -0.64 14.43
C PHE A 26 11.69 -1.36 15.10
N GLU A 27 12.14 -2.42 14.46
CA GLU A 27 13.32 -3.16 14.86
C GLU A 27 14.29 -3.20 13.67
N PRO A 28 15.56 -2.80 13.87
CA PRO A 28 16.57 -2.83 12.80
C PRO A 28 16.83 -4.24 12.26
N GLN A 29 16.59 -5.25 13.09
CA GLN A 29 16.74 -6.67 12.78
C GLN A 29 15.50 -7.42 13.30
N GLY A 30 15.26 -8.63 12.81
CA GLY A 30 14.10 -9.46 13.23
C GLY A 30 12.93 -9.43 12.23
N GLY A 31 13.09 -8.73 11.11
CA GLY A 31 12.23 -8.89 9.93
C GLY A 31 12.55 -10.17 9.16
N ARG A 32 11.88 -10.37 8.04
CA ARG A 32 12.20 -11.45 7.12
C ARG A 32 13.67 -11.35 6.68
N ASP A 33 14.34 -12.47 6.61
CA ASP A 33 15.79 -12.56 6.25
C ASP A 33 16.73 -11.71 7.15
N GLY A 34 16.32 -11.46 8.42
CA GLY A 34 17.11 -10.68 9.36
C GLY A 34 17.12 -9.17 9.11
N GLY A 35 16.34 -8.69 8.16
CA GLY A 35 16.22 -7.27 7.85
C GLY A 35 15.36 -6.50 8.86
N MET A 36 15.16 -5.22 8.59
CA MET A 36 14.31 -4.34 9.39
C MET A 36 12.85 -4.79 9.33
N ARG A 37 12.14 -4.65 10.46
CA ARG A 37 10.68 -4.72 10.50
C ARG A 37 10.05 -3.45 11.08
N LEU A 38 8.95 -3.05 10.46
CA LEU A 38 8.07 -1.99 10.91
C LEU A 38 6.86 -2.63 11.60
N ILE A 39 6.49 -2.11 12.75
CA ILE A 39 5.46 -2.70 13.60
C ILE A 39 4.35 -1.67 13.83
N ILE A 40 3.10 -2.12 13.73
CA ILE A 40 1.91 -1.38 14.15
C ILE A 40 1.18 -2.26 15.15
N GLN A 41 0.94 -1.75 16.36
CA GLN A 41 0.32 -2.48 17.45
C GLN A 41 -0.93 -1.77 17.95
N ALA A 42 -2.07 -2.41 17.85
CA ALA A 42 -3.31 -1.96 18.48
C ALA A 42 -3.28 -2.26 20.00
N ASP A 43 -4.01 -1.48 20.77
CA ASP A 43 -4.00 -1.48 22.25
C ASP A 43 -5.34 -1.93 22.87
N GLY A 44 -6.21 -2.55 22.09
CA GLY A 44 -7.53 -3.02 22.51
C GLY A 44 -8.68 -2.06 22.20
N ARG A 45 -8.39 -0.81 21.85
CA ARG A 45 -9.43 0.15 21.44
C ARG A 45 -9.98 -0.17 20.05
N GLU A 46 -11.29 -0.02 19.88
CA GLU A 46 -11.92 -0.11 18.56
C GLU A 46 -11.62 1.13 17.72
N GLY A 47 -11.70 0.98 16.39
CA GLY A 47 -11.55 2.09 15.45
C GLY A 47 -10.12 2.58 15.24
N LEU A 48 -9.12 1.93 15.83
CA LEU A 48 -7.71 2.28 15.59
C LEU A 48 -7.37 2.15 14.11
N GLN A 49 -6.64 3.15 13.62
CA GLN A 49 -6.16 3.20 12.25
C GLN A 49 -4.82 3.90 12.16
N GLY A 50 -3.85 3.22 11.59
CA GLY A 50 -2.53 3.79 11.41
C GLY A 50 -1.77 3.16 10.27
N ARG A 51 -0.70 3.82 9.84
CA ARG A 51 0.16 3.34 8.76
C ARG A 51 1.60 3.79 8.93
N TRP A 52 2.51 2.98 8.46
CA TRP A 52 3.83 3.43 8.05
C TRP A 52 3.79 3.91 6.61
N GLN A 53 4.54 4.96 6.27
CA GLN A 53 4.58 5.49 4.92
C GLN A 53 5.99 5.92 4.53
N LYS A 54 6.31 5.74 3.23
CA LYS A 54 7.56 6.17 2.61
C LYS A 54 7.32 6.61 1.17
N ALA A 55 7.91 7.74 0.79
CA ALA A 55 7.90 8.23 -0.58
C ALA A 55 9.09 7.68 -1.35
N PHE A 56 8.82 7.16 -2.55
CA PHE A 56 9.82 6.72 -3.52
C PHE A 56 9.76 7.65 -4.74
N PRO A 57 10.89 8.14 -5.24
CA PRO A 57 10.91 8.92 -6.48
C PRO A 57 10.52 8.02 -7.64
N VAL A 58 9.70 8.56 -8.55
CA VAL A 58 9.28 7.86 -9.77
C VAL A 58 9.34 8.80 -10.97
N GLN A 59 9.43 8.22 -12.16
CA GLN A 59 9.24 8.92 -13.42
C GLN A 59 7.88 8.54 -14.00
N GLY A 60 7.08 9.53 -14.34
CA GLY A 60 5.75 9.32 -14.92
C GLY A 60 5.78 8.47 -16.19
N GLY A 61 4.78 7.59 -16.33
CA GLY A 61 4.65 6.68 -17.45
C GLY A 61 5.49 5.39 -17.37
N LYS A 62 6.43 5.31 -16.42
CA LYS A 62 7.25 4.12 -16.18
C LYS A 62 6.49 3.08 -15.36
N ARG A 63 6.97 1.85 -15.38
CA ARG A 63 6.41 0.75 -14.61
C ARG A 63 7.29 0.44 -13.40
N TYR A 64 6.63 0.22 -12.26
CA TYR A 64 7.29 -0.08 -10.99
C TYR A 64 6.72 -1.35 -10.40
N ARG A 65 7.58 -2.16 -9.78
CA ARG A 65 7.20 -3.30 -8.97
C ARG A 65 7.31 -2.92 -7.50
N PHE A 66 6.24 -3.13 -6.77
CA PHE A 66 6.21 -3.15 -5.31
C PHE A 66 6.32 -4.58 -4.81
N ALA A 67 7.09 -4.80 -3.76
CA ALA A 67 7.04 -6.01 -2.96
C ALA A 67 7.34 -5.68 -1.50
N ALA A 68 6.67 -6.39 -0.60
CA ALA A 68 6.89 -6.36 0.84
C ALA A 68 6.46 -7.70 1.42
N TYR A 69 6.85 -7.97 2.66
CA TYR A 69 6.38 -9.11 3.43
C TYR A 69 5.64 -8.62 4.65
N ARG A 70 4.51 -9.21 4.94
CA ARG A 70 3.73 -8.92 6.13
C ARG A 70 3.52 -10.16 6.99
N ARG A 71 3.43 -9.95 8.32
CA ARG A 71 2.98 -10.93 9.29
C ARG A 71 1.93 -10.28 10.17
N ALA A 72 0.89 -11.03 10.50
CA ALA A 72 -0.25 -10.53 11.28
C ALA A 72 -0.52 -11.44 12.46
N GLU A 73 -0.84 -10.83 13.59
CA GLU A 73 -1.30 -11.50 14.81
C GLU A 73 -2.53 -10.76 15.33
N GLY A 74 -3.55 -11.48 15.79
CA GLY A 74 -4.78 -10.88 16.30
C GLY A 74 -5.59 -10.07 15.27
N VAL A 75 -5.45 -10.36 13.96
CA VAL A 75 -6.17 -9.69 12.86
C VAL A 75 -7.14 -10.67 12.18
N PRO A 76 -8.41 -10.73 12.61
CA PRO A 76 -9.37 -11.73 12.10
C PRO A 76 -9.66 -11.62 10.61
N LEU A 77 -9.73 -10.41 10.07
CA LEU A 77 -10.03 -10.12 8.66
C LEU A 77 -8.84 -9.41 8.00
N THR A 78 -7.77 -10.15 7.75
CA THR A 78 -6.49 -9.61 7.25
C THR A 78 -6.68 -8.75 6.01
N ARG A 79 -7.43 -9.20 5.02
CA ARG A 79 -7.66 -8.48 3.77
C ARG A 79 -8.32 -7.10 3.97
N ARG A 80 -9.12 -6.92 5.03
CA ARG A 80 -9.79 -5.66 5.36
C ARG A 80 -8.92 -4.74 6.20
N SER A 81 -8.15 -5.35 7.12
CA SER A 81 -7.51 -4.62 8.20
C SER A 81 -6.02 -4.38 7.98
N LEU A 82 -5.38 -5.16 7.10
CA LEU A 82 -3.94 -5.12 6.89
C LEU A 82 -3.63 -5.16 5.40
N PHE A 83 -3.23 -4.03 4.83
CA PHE A 83 -2.97 -3.90 3.40
C PHE A 83 -1.88 -2.87 3.11
N ALA A 84 -1.25 -3.00 1.95
CA ALA A 84 -0.41 -1.97 1.38
C ALA A 84 -1.22 -1.12 0.37
N ARG A 85 -0.90 0.17 0.30
CA ARG A 85 -1.48 1.10 -0.65
C ARG A 85 -0.36 1.95 -1.27
N ILE A 86 -0.45 2.26 -2.55
CA ILE A 86 0.47 3.13 -3.26
C ILE A 86 -0.31 4.33 -3.78
N VAL A 87 0.06 5.52 -3.36
CA VAL A 87 -0.57 6.80 -3.77
C VAL A 87 0.38 7.56 -4.66
N TRP A 88 -0.10 7.96 -5.83
CA TRP A 88 0.68 8.71 -6.80
C TRP A 88 0.60 10.21 -6.54
N GLN A 89 1.75 10.88 -6.50
CA GLN A 89 1.85 12.31 -6.26
C GLN A 89 2.77 13.00 -7.27
N ASP A 90 2.49 14.29 -7.53
CA ASP A 90 3.36 15.18 -8.30
C ASP A 90 4.57 15.64 -7.46
N GLU A 91 5.43 16.48 -8.03
CA GLU A 91 6.60 17.06 -7.35
C GLU A 91 6.22 17.89 -6.10
N ALA A 92 5.04 18.51 -6.11
CA ALA A 92 4.53 19.29 -4.98
C ALA A 92 3.83 18.44 -3.90
N GLY A 93 3.76 17.11 -4.07
CA GLY A 93 3.10 16.18 -3.13
C GLY A 93 1.58 16.16 -3.25
N ARG A 94 1.01 16.68 -4.33
CA ARG A 94 -0.43 16.66 -4.60
C ARG A 94 -0.79 15.42 -5.39
N SER A 95 -2.02 14.90 -5.19
CA SER A 95 -2.54 13.80 -5.99
C SER A 95 -2.53 14.14 -7.48
N VAL A 96 -2.06 13.22 -8.32
CA VAL A 96 -2.06 13.39 -9.78
C VAL A 96 -3.44 13.11 -10.36
N PRO A 97 -3.85 13.78 -11.46
CA PRO A 97 -5.11 13.48 -12.13
C PRO A 97 -5.07 12.10 -12.79
N THR A 98 -6.25 11.46 -12.93
CA THR A 98 -6.38 10.25 -13.76
C THR A 98 -6.12 10.57 -15.23
N GLU A 99 -5.62 9.57 -15.95
CA GLU A 99 -5.43 9.62 -17.43
C GLU A 99 -6.62 9.00 -18.16
N GLU A 100 -7.48 8.29 -17.44
CA GLU A 100 -8.68 7.71 -18.03
C GLU A 100 -9.68 8.81 -18.37
N PRO A 101 -10.29 8.76 -19.57
CA PRO A 101 -11.38 9.66 -19.91
C PRO A 101 -12.52 9.43 -18.92
N GLY A 102 -12.88 10.46 -18.17
CA GLY A 102 -14.07 10.44 -17.35
C GLY A 102 -15.34 10.42 -18.21
N PRO A 103 -16.48 10.02 -17.67
CA PRO A 103 -17.75 10.12 -18.38
C PRO A 103 -17.98 11.61 -18.73
N ASP A 104 -18.12 11.88 -20.02
CA ASP A 104 -18.38 13.23 -20.51
C ASP A 104 -19.61 13.81 -19.84
N GLY A 105 -19.48 14.97 -19.21
CA GLY A 105 -20.59 15.80 -18.76
C GLY A 105 -21.14 15.58 -17.36
N VAL A 106 -20.59 14.67 -16.54
CA VAL A 106 -21.20 14.36 -15.23
C VAL A 106 -20.83 15.37 -14.13
N LEU A 107 -19.63 15.99 -14.16
CA LEU A 107 -19.22 16.97 -13.15
C LEU A 107 -18.37 18.08 -13.80
N VAL A 108 -18.99 19.20 -14.11
CA VAL A 108 -18.27 20.37 -14.61
C VAL A 108 -17.27 20.86 -13.54
N GLY A 109 -15.99 20.87 -13.89
CA GLY A 109 -14.91 21.36 -13.02
C GLY A 109 -14.27 20.33 -12.09
N TRP A 110 -14.78 19.10 -11.97
CA TRP A 110 -14.14 18.04 -11.19
C TRP A 110 -13.22 17.20 -12.09
N ARG A 111 -11.95 17.09 -11.70
CA ARG A 111 -11.00 16.18 -12.33
C ARG A 111 -10.69 15.07 -11.36
N PRO A 112 -11.08 13.83 -11.67
CA PRO A 112 -10.76 12.70 -10.81
C PRO A 112 -9.24 12.54 -10.70
N THR A 113 -8.78 12.18 -9.52
CA THR A 113 -7.39 11.81 -9.26
C THR A 113 -7.15 10.36 -9.61
N ALA A 114 -5.91 10.02 -9.96
CA ALA A 114 -5.51 8.63 -10.15
C ALA A 114 -5.82 7.83 -8.87
N GLU A 115 -6.46 6.68 -9.04
CA GLU A 115 -6.78 5.79 -7.93
C GLU A 115 -5.50 5.23 -7.30
N PRO A 116 -5.48 5.01 -5.99
CA PRO A 116 -4.40 4.30 -5.34
C PRO A 116 -4.33 2.85 -5.82
N GLU A 117 -3.12 2.31 -5.86
CA GLU A 117 -2.89 0.89 -6.15
C GLU A 117 -2.91 0.06 -4.87
N TYR A 118 -3.48 -1.13 -4.95
CA TYR A 118 -3.57 -2.07 -3.83
C TYR A 118 -2.85 -3.38 -4.20
N PRO A 119 -1.58 -3.55 -3.80
CA PRO A 119 -0.85 -4.79 -4.00
C PRO A 119 -1.55 -5.99 -3.36
N SER A 120 -1.50 -7.11 -4.06
CA SER A 120 -2.20 -8.33 -3.63
C SER A 120 -1.31 -9.22 -2.79
N ASP A 121 -1.94 -9.94 -1.85
CA ASP A 121 -1.32 -11.04 -1.13
C ASP A 121 -0.94 -12.16 -2.10
N ARG A 122 0.22 -12.76 -1.84
CA ARG A 122 0.74 -13.94 -2.50
C ARG A 122 0.83 -15.09 -1.50
N GLU A 123 1.81 -15.94 -1.66
CA GLU A 123 2.04 -17.07 -0.77
C GLU A 123 2.54 -16.63 0.61
N THR A 124 2.21 -17.44 1.61
CA THR A 124 2.73 -17.30 2.97
C THR A 124 3.79 -18.37 3.18
N ASP A 125 4.97 -17.97 3.62
CA ASP A 125 6.05 -18.91 3.91
C ASP A 125 5.88 -19.62 5.27
N ALA A 126 6.75 -20.60 5.53
CA ALA A 126 6.70 -21.39 6.77
C ALA A 126 6.95 -20.57 8.05
N ALA A 127 7.57 -19.38 7.93
CA ALA A 127 7.78 -18.45 9.04
C ALA A 127 6.60 -17.50 9.26
N GLY A 128 5.50 -17.66 8.48
CA GLY A 128 4.28 -16.87 8.57
C GLY A 128 4.33 -15.51 7.85
N TRP A 129 5.35 -15.27 7.03
CA TRP A 129 5.42 -14.08 6.20
C TRP A 129 4.66 -14.26 4.90
N THR A 130 3.69 -13.38 4.65
CA THR A 130 2.95 -13.32 3.38
C THR A 130 3.60 -12.28 2.48
N GLU A 131 3.98 -12.65 1.27
CA GLU A 131 4.38 -11.68 0.26
C GLU A 131 3.18 -10.85 -0.18
N VAL A 132 3.38 -9.53 -0.26
CA VAL A 132 2.40 -8.56 -0.80
C VAL A 132 3.08 -7.86 -1.97
N SER A 133 2.60 -8.07 -3.19
CA SER A 133 3.28 -7.54 -4.37
C SER A 133 2.35 -7.15 -5.52
N GLY A 134 2.84 -6.25 -6.38
CA GLY A 134 2.15 -5.82 -7.58
C GLY A 134 3.07 -5.02 -8.50
N SER A 135 2.68 -4.86 -9.77
CA SER A 135 3.40 -4.04 -10.74
C SER A 135 2.45 -3.08 -11.41
N TYR A 136 2.76 -1.79 -11.35
CA TYR A 136 1.89 -0.71 -11.76
C TYR A 136 2.60 0.24 -12.72
N ARG A 137 1.86 0.86 -13.62
CA ARG A 137 2.35 1.96 -14.42
C ARG A 137 2.05 3.26 -13.67
N SER A 138 3.08 4.06 -13.41
CA SER A 138 2.87 5.38 -12.81
C SER A 138 2.13 6.29 -13.79
N PRO A 139 1.18 7.12 -13.31
CA PRO A 139 0.58 8.19 -14.11
C PRO A 139 1.65 9.13 -14.68
N LEU A 140 1.41 9.73 -15.86
CA LEU A 140 2.39 10.55 -16.57
C LEU A 140 2.92 11.73 -15.75
N LYS A 141 2.08 12.29 -14.86
CA LYS A 141 2.44 13.42 -14.00
C LYS A 141 2.97 13.01 -12.63
N ALA A 142 3.11 11.70 -12.36
CA ALA A 142 3.63 11.24 -11.08
C ALA A 142 5.15 11.48 -11.00
N ALA A 143 5.57 12.06 -9.89
CA ALA A 143 6.97 12.24 -9.50
C ALA A 143 7.32 11.44 -8.24
N ARG A 144 6.30 11.00 -7.48
CA ARG A 144 6.45 10.19 -6.26
C ARG A 144 5.39 9.11 -6.19
N ALA A 145 5.79 7.96 -5.65
CA ALA A 145 4.91 6.92 -5.16
C ALA A 145 5.00 6.90 -3.63
N VAL A 146 3.92 7.24 -2.93
CA VAL A 146 3.86 7.09 -1.47
C VAL A 146 3.34 5.69 -1.17
N VAL A 147 4.22 4.84 -0.67
CA VAL A 147 3.88 3.51 -0.19
C VAL A 147 3.39 3.64 1.25
N GLU A 148 2.22 3.12 1.52
CA GLU A 148 1.58 3.10 2.82
C GLU A 148 1.29 1.66 3.24
N LEU A 149 1.64 1.31 4.48
CA LEU A 149 1.48 -0.01 5.09
C LEU A 149 0.53 0.13 6.28
N HIS A 150 -0.69 -0.35 6.12
CA HIS A 150 -1.81 -0.06 7.03
C HIS A 150 -2.08 -1.18 8.03
N LEU A 151 -2.53 -0.79 9.23
CA LEU A 151 -3.35 -1.59 10.13
C LEU A 151 -4.56 -0.75 10.53
N GLN A 152 -5.76 -1.32 10.42
CA GLN A 152 -7.01 -0.66 10.80
C GLN A 152 -8.05 -1.66 11.32
N TRP A 153 -8.90 -1.20 12.24
CA TRP A 153 -10.11 -1.92 12.71
C TRP A 153 -9.85 -3.35 13.21
N ALA A 154 -8.73 -3.55 13.85
CA ALA A 154 -8.34 -4.79 14.51
C ALA A 154 -7.86 -4.46 15.94
N PRO A 155 -8.76 -4.44 16.94
CA PRO A 155 -8.45 -3.96 18.28
C PRO A 155 -7.28 -4.67 18.96
N SER A 156 -7.12 -5.97 18.71
CA SER A 156 -6.01 -6.77 19.24
C SER A 156 -4.91 -7.00 18.18
N GLY A 157 -4.97 -6.27 17.07
CA GLY A 157 -4.11 -6.50 15.90
C GLY A 157 -2.67 -6.06 16.13
N ARG A 158 -1.75 -6.91 15.68
CA ARG A 158 -0.34 -6.60 15.47
C ARG A 158 0.02 -6.87 14.01
N ALA A 159 0.57 -5.86 13.37
CA ALA A 159 1.06 -5.95 12.00
C ALA A 159 2.57 -5.74 11.97
N GLU A 160 3.26 -6.60 11.27
CA GLU A 160 4.69 -6.48 11.00
C GLU A 160 4.93 -6.46 9.50
N TRP A 161 5.76 -5.52 9.05
CA TRP A 161 6.15 -5.37 7.66
C TRP A 161 7.67 -5.40 7.51
N SER A 162 8.16 -6.11 6.51
CA SER A 162 9.59 -6.26 6.24
C SER A 162 9.89 -6.34 4.74
N GLY A 163 11.13 -6.14 4.35
CA GLY A 163 11.61 -6.32 2.98
C GLY A 163 10.91 -5.43 1.94
N VAL A 164 10.52 -4.20 2.34
CA VAL A 164 9.79 -3.29 1.45
C VAL A 164 10.69 -2.80 0.34
N SER A 165 10.27 -3.02 -0.89
CA SER A 165 10.95 -2.57 -2.11
C SER A 165 9.97 -1.93 -3.09
N PHE A 166 10.44 -0.90 -3.79
CA PHE A 166 9.72 -0.25 -4.86
C PHE A 166 10.73 0.18 -5.92
N ALA A 167 10.73 -0.48 -7.08
CA ALA A 167 11.74 -0.29 -8.11
C ALA A 167 11.14 -0.32 -9.52
N GLU A 168 11.78 0.40 -10.45
CA GLU A 168 11.43 0.34 -11.88
C GLU A 168 11.57 -1.09 -12.38
N THR A 169 10.64 -1.52 -13.22
CA THR A 169 10.62 -2.84 -13.82
C THR A 169 10.20 -2.77 -15.28
N ALA A 170 10.61 -3.75 -16.08
CA ALA A 170 10.15 -3.88 -17.44
C ALA A 170 8.64 -4.13 -17.52
N ALA A 171 8.02 -3.71 -18.61
CA ALA A 171 6.65 -4.10 -18.89
C ALA A 171 6.57 -5.62 -19.06
N PRO A 172 5.51 -6.28 -18.54
CA PRO A 172 5.30 -7.68 -18.78
C PRO A 172 5.15 -7.93 -20.28
N ALA A 173 5.61 -9.09 -20.75
CA ALA A 173 5.39 -9.49 -22.13
C ALA A 173 3.88 -9.45 -22.45
N GLY A 174 3.55 -8.89 -23.60
CA GLY A 174 2.16 -8.85 -24.07
C GLY A 174 1.58 -10.25 -24.19
N ARG A 175 0.40 -10.46 -23.61
CA ARG A 175 -0.37 -11.70 -23.78
C ARG A 175 -1.64 -11.42 -24.56
N LYS A 176 -2.02 -12.32 -25.43
CA LYS A 176 -3.30 -12.27 -26.13
C LYS A 176 -4.39 -12.84 -25.20
N ALA A 177 -5.49 -12.12 -25.03
CA ALA A 177 -6.70 -12.61 -24.38
C ALA A 177 -7.81 -12.73 -25.43
N ARG A 178 -8.62 -13.80 -25.36
CA ARG A 178 -9.87 -13.92 -26.10
C ARG A 178 -10.99 -13.57 -25.16
N LEU A 179 -11.82 -12.60 -25.54
CA LEU A 179 -12.99 -12.18 -24.80
C LEU A 179 -14.22 -12.56 -25.57
N ALA A 180 -15.27 -13.04 -24.87
CA ALA A 180 -16.59 -13.26 -25.40
C ALA A 180 -17.60 -12.50 -24.55
N ALA A 181 -18.45 -11.72 -25.18
CA ALA A 181 -19.60 -11.09 -24.52
C ALA A 181 -20.88 -11.84 -24.92
N VAL A 182 -21.66 -12.25 -23.93
CA VAL A 182 -22.97 -12.90 -24.15
C VAL A 182 -24.05 -11.98 -23.63
N HIS A 183 -24.96 -11.55 -24.51
CA HIS A 183 -26.15 -10.84 -24.13
C HIS A 183 -27.29 -11.84 -23.97
N PHE A 184 -27.73 -12.09 -22.73
CA PHE A 184 -28.85 -12.96 -22.41
C PHE A 184 -30.07 -12.13 -22.06
N ARG A 185 -31.20 -12.36 -22.79
CA ARG A 185 -32.53 -11.83 -22.42
C ARG A 185 -33.34 -12.99 -21.88
N PRO A 186 -33.65 -13.03 -20.57
CA PRO A 186 -34.64 -14.00 -20.06
C PRO A 186 -36.00 -13.72 -20.68
N LYS A 187 -36.75 -14.78 -21.00
CA LYS A 187 -38.15 -14.70 -21.46
C LYS A 187 -39.06 -14.43 -20.30
#